data_e8ab35102f405fb2f528e05dc5325d2f
#
_entry.id   e8ab35102f405fb2f528e05dc5325d2f
#
_cell.length_a   1.000
_cell.length_b   1.000
_cell.length_c   1.000
_cell.angle_alpha   90.00
_cell.angle_beta   90.00
_cell.angle_gamma   90.00
#
_symmetry.space_group_name_H-M   'P 1'
#
loop_
_entity.id
_entity.type
_entity.pdbx_description
1 polymer ?
#
loop_
_entity_poly.entity_id
_entity_poly.type
_entity_poly.pdbx_seq_one_letter_code
_entity_poly.pdbx_strand_id
1 'polypeptide(L)'
;DGSVFEVSRILRIPGTLNFKDDPPTPVSVLVEAPPVSFDTLKGILGVTEEAFVAPRPVRKLTALGKSIMDNMESSFTKIMLRSGKKDNGCQQLLSCYTGRGQLSEPRWWDALSIATFCADRDKAIHMLSDGHPDYTRAAVEKKIQGVKGPHSCLEFEKNNPGGCEGCSFRGKIKSPISLGKEVTRASEEDNIIDVAPEGEDPSLV
;
A
#
# COMPACT_ATOMS: atom_id res chain seq x y z
N ASP A 1 14.63 -22.75 6.01
CA ASP A 1 13.73 -21.92 5.22
C ASP A 1 13.94 -20.45 5.62
N GLY A 2 14.54 -19.64 4.70
CA GLY A 2 14.84 -18.22 4.93
C GLY A 2 13.60 -17.32 5.17
N SER A 3 12.40 -17.88 5.12
CA SER A 3 11.14 -17.16 5.31
C SER A 3 10.75 -16.95 6.78
N VAL A 4 11.46 -17.56 7.73
CA VAL A 4 11.09 -17.57 9.17
C VAL A 4 11.79 -16.47 9.98
N PHE A 5 12.66 -15.65 9.37
CA PHE A 5 13.49 -14.65 10.07
C PHE A 5 12.79 -13.32 10.40
N GLU A 6 11.49 -13.21 10.23
CA GLU A 6 10.76 -12.00 10.61
C GLU A 6 10.23 -12.11 12.04
N VAL A 7 10.60 -11.17 12.90
CA VAL A 7 10.15 -11.09 14.31
C VAL A 7 8.61 -11.01 14.42
N SER A 8 7.95 -10.56 13.37
CA SER A 8 6.49 -10.44 13.29
C SER A 8 5.77 -11.73 12.91
N ARG A 9 6.48 -12.82 12.62
CA ARG A 9 5.82 -14.08 12.27
C ARG A 9 5.30 -14.78 13.51
N ILE A 10 4.00 -14.98 13.52
CA ILE A 10 3.31 -15.78 14.52
C ILE A 10 3.55 -17.25 14.17
N LEU A 11 4.21 -17.98 15.07
CA LEU A 11 4.31 -19.44 14.99
C LEU A 11 3.00 -20.04 15.47
N ARG A 12 2.61 -21.16 14.85
CA ARG A 12 1.42 -21.90 15.29
C ARG A 12 1.67 -22.53 16.65
N ILE A 13 0.66 -22.47 17.51
CA ILE A 13 0.74 -23.03 18.85
C ILE A 13 0.59 -24.56 18.77
N PRO A 14 1.49 -25.35 19.36
CA PRO A 14 1.32 -26.80 19.48
C PRO A 14 -0.01 -27.17 20.15
N GLY A 15 -0.63 -28.24 19.70
CA GLY A 15 -1.94 -28.68 20.16
C GLY A 15 -3.13 -28.01 19.46
N THR A 16 -2.88 -27.10 18.50
CA THR A 16 -3.92 -26.51 17.66
C THR A 16 -4.01 -27.18 16.29
N LEU A 17 -5.00 -26.80 15.48
CA LEU A 17 -5.15 -27.25 14.11
C LEU A 17 -4.70 -26.15 13.12
N ASN A 18 -3.99 -26.55 12.08
CA ASN A 18 -3.68 -25.73 10.94
C ASN A 18 -4.76 -25.89 9.88
N PHE A 19 -5.56 -24.84 9.66
CA PHE A 19 -6.65 -24.81 8.69
C PHE A 19 -6.23 -24.38 7.27
N LYS A 20 -4.94 -24.40 6.98
CA LYS A 20 -4.46 -24.08 5.63
C LYS A 20 -4.79 -25.17 4.62
N ASP A 21 -4.86 -26.40 5.09
CA ASP A 21 -5.14 -27.60 4.30
C ASP A 21 -6.51 -28.19 4.69
N ASP A 22 -7.14 -28.91 3.79
CA ASP A 22 -8.38 -29.63 4.06
C ASP A 22 -8.15 -31.14 3.80
N PRO A 23 -8.24 -32.01 4.84
CA PRO A 23 -8.59 -31.71 6.25
C PRO A 23 -7.50 -30.95 7.02
N PRO A 24 -7.86 -30.21 8.08
CA PRO A 24 -6.92 -29.47 8.89
C PRO A 24 -5.84 -30.35 9.51
N THR A 25 -4.59 -29.89 9.46
CA THR A 25 -3.43 -30.65 9.97
C THR A 25 -3.14 -30.30 11.42
N PRO A 26 -2.93 -31.27 12.34
CA PRO A 26 -2.55 -30.96 13.72
C PRO A 26 -1.15 -30.36 13.79
N VAL A 27 -1.00 -29.35 14.64
CA VAL A 27 0.30 -28.74 14.97
C VAL A 27 0.88 -29.46 16.19
N SER A 28 2.02 -30.14 16.00
CA SER A 28 2.70 -30.89 17.05
C SER A 28 4.12 -30.40 17.24
N VAL A 29 4.66 -30.61 18.44
CA VAL A 29 6.10 -30.44 18.71
C VAL A 29 6.81 -31.67 18.17
N LEU A 30 7.74 -31.48 17.24
CA LEU A 30 8.56 -32.57 16.70
C LEU A 30 9.71 -32.94 17.64
N VAL A 31 10.30 -31.93 18.30
CA VAL A 31 11.43 -32.11 19.22
C VAL A 31 11.20 -31.17 20.39
N GLU A 32 11.18 -31.74 21.59
CA GLU A 32 11.22 -30.97 22.83
C GLU A 32 12.67 -30.72 23.23
N ALA A 33 13.00 -29.46 23.50
CA ALA A 33 14.31 -29.08 24.02
C ALA A 33 14.13 -28.16 25.22
N PRO A 34 15.06 -28.18 26.19
CA PRO A 34 15.04 -27.26 27.32
C PRO A 34 15.16 -25.81 26.80
N PRO A 35 14.57 -24.85 27.52
CA PRO A 35 14.71 -23.43 27.18
C PRO A 35 16.19 -23.04 27.22
N VAL A 36 16.63 -22.33 26.20
CA VAL A 36 17.99 -21.75 26.16
C VAL A 36 17.94 -20.25 26.39
N SER A 37 18.96 -19.70 27.03
CA SER A 37 19.07 -18.26 27.20
C SER A 37 19.30 -17.57 25.84
N PHE A 38 18.89 -16.31 25.73
CA PHE A 38 19.11 -15.53 24.52
C PHE A 38 20.59 -15.40 24.16
N ASP A 39 21.47 -15.26 25.19
CA ASP A 39 22.92 -15.16 24.98
C ASP A 39 23.49 -16.47 24.48
N THR A 40 23.03 -17.61 24.99
CA THR A 40 23.40 -18.94 24.49
C THR A 40 23.00 -19.08 23.02
N LEU A 41 21.78 -18.67 22.69
CA LEU A 41 21.28 -18.72 21.31
C LEU A 41 22.10 -17.82 20.37
N LYS A 42 22.43 -16.60 20.80
CA LYS A 42 23.34 -15.70 20.07
C LYS A 42 24.69 -16.37 19.77
N GLY A 43 25.28 -17.03 20.78
CA GLY A 43 26.55 -17.72 20.63
C GLY A 43 26.48 -18.88 19.64
N ILE A 44 25.44 -19.71 19.70
CA ILE A 44 25.20 -20.83 18.77
C ILE A 44 25.01 -20.33 17.32
N LEU A 45 24.29 -19.23 17.13
CA LEU A 45 23.99 -18.65 15.81
C LEU A 45 25.15 -17.79 15.27
N GLY A 46 26.19 -17.55 16.05
CA GLY A 46 27.32 -16.69 15.66
C GLY A 46 26.89 -15.23 15.41
N VAL A 47 25.79 -14.77 16.04
CA VAL A 47 25.26 -13.43 15.86
C VAL A 47 26.05 -12.46 16.72
N THR A 48 26.85 -11.60 16.08
CA THR A 48 27.52 -10.46 16.73
C THR A 48 26.61 -9.24 16.71
N GLU A 49 26.79 -8.29 17.65
CA GLU A 49 26.01 -7.07 17.70
C GLU A 49 26.13 -6.25 16.40
N GLU A 50 27.27 -6.31 15.74
CA GLU A 50 27.52 -5.66 14.46
C GLU A 50 26.66 -6.23 13.30
N ALA A 51 26.28 -7.51 13.39
CA ALA A 51 25.38 -8.12 12.39
C ALA A 51 23.96 -7.58 12.45
N PHE A 52 23.54 -6.97 13.56
CA PHE A 52 22.23 -6.33 13.69
C PHE A 52 22.14 -4.94 13.05
N VAL A 53 23.27 -4.32 12.77
CA VAL A 53 23.35 -2.95 12.21
C VAL A 53 23.53 -2.97 10.69
N ALA A 54 23.53 -4.13 10.05
CA ALA A 54 23.53 -4.18 8.59
C ALA A 54 22.32 -3.39 8.06
N PRO A 55 22.53 -2.26 7.37
CA PRO A 55 21.43 -1.51 6.81
C PRO A 55 20.66 -2.46 5.89
N ARG A 56 19.37 -2.64 6.14
CA ARG A 56 18.53 -3.39 5.20
C ARG A 56 18.75 -2.77 3.84
N PRO A 57 19.06 -3.54 2.80
CA PRO A 57 19.29 -2.98 1.49
C PRO A 57 18.04 -2.14 1.15
N VAL A 58 18.26 -0.85 0.95
CA VAL A 58 17.19 0.07 0.50
C VAL A 58 16.63 -0.56 -0.76
N ARG A 59 15.43 -1.12 -0.66
CA ARG A 59 14.81 -1.79 -1.80
C ARG A 59 14.66 -0.76 -2.88
N LYS A 60 15.40 -0.93 -3.98
CA LYS A 60 15.37 -0.02 -5.12
C LYS A 60 13.92 0.15 -5.55
N LEU A 61 13.45 1.40 -5.56
CA LEU A 61 12.14 1.75 -6.11
C LEU A 61 12.01 1.13 -7.51
N THR A 62 10.81 0.66 -7.84
CA THR A 62 10.51 0.27 -9.21
C THR A 62 10.71 1.47 -10.14
N ALA A 63 10.96 1.25 -11.42
CA ALA A 63 11.09 2.34 -12.40
C ALA A 63 9.88 3.29 -12.36
N LEU A 64 8.67 2.75 -12.17
CA LEU A 64 7.45 3.53 -12.01
C LEU A 64 7.47 4.35 -10.70
N GLY A 65 7.88 3.76 -9.58
CA GLY A 65 7.98 4.46 -8.30
C GLY A 65 8.98 5.61 -8.37
N LYS A 66 10.10 5.41 -9.06
CA LYS A 66 11.12 6.45 -9.28
C LYS A 66 10.59 7.58 -10.17
N SER A 67 9.93 7.25 -11.29
CA SER A 67 9.32 8.24 -12.18
C SER A 67 8.23 9.07 -11.49
N ILE A 68 7.45 8.46 -10.57
CA ILE A 68 6.43 9.18 -9.79
C ILE A 68 7.09 10.10 -8.76
N MET A 69 8.19 9.70 -8.12
CA MET A 69 8.93 10.56 -7.19
C MET A 69 9.60 11.74 -7.90
N ASP A 70 10.14 11.51 -9.09
CA ASP A 70 10.78 12.55 -9.90
C ASP A 70 9.74 13.59 -10.41
N ASN A 71 8.47 13.18 -10.55
CA ASN A 71 7.32 13.99 -10.94
C ASN A 71 6.27 14.09 -9.82
N MET A 72 6.65 14.59 -8.62
CA MET A 72 5.72 14.74 -7.49
C MET A 72 4.69 15.88 -7.70
N GLU A 73 3.95 15.80 -8.80
CA GLU A 73 2.89 16.77 -9.14
C GLU A 73 1.57 16.52 -8.37
N SER A 74 1.41 15.34 -7.77
CA SER A 74 0.21 15.00 -7.00
C SER A 74 0.28 15.57 -5.60
N SER A 75 -0.81 16.20 -5.14
CA SER A 75 -0.99 16.66 -3.76
C SER A 75 -2.02 15.82 -3.03
N PHE A 76 -1.66 15.31 -1.86
CA PHE A 76 -2.58 14.58 -0.99
C PHE A 76 -3.76 15.46 -0.55
N THR A 77 -3.48 16.70 -0.22
CA THR A 77 -4.52 17.68 0.14
C THR A 77 -5.55 17.84 -0.98
N LYS A 78 -5.10 17.91 -2.25
CA LYS A 78 -6.03 17.98 -3.40
C LYS A 78 -6.88 16.71 -3.54
N ILE A 79 -6.26 15.52 -3.35
CA ILE A 79 -7.02 14.26 -3.36
C ILE A 79 -8.12 14.29 -2.30
N MET A 80 -7.80 14.72 -1.08
CA MET A 80 -8.76 14.78 0.03
C MET A 80 -9.88 15.79 -0.21
N LEU A 81 -9.56 16.98 -0.72
CA LEU A 81 -10.55 18.00 -1.08
C LEU A 81 -11.52 17.52 -2.15
N ARG A 82 -11.04 16.76 -3.14
CA ARG A 82 -11.89 16.11 -4.15
C ARG A 82 -12.75 15.02 -3.53
N SER A 83 -12.15 14.17 -2.68
CA SER A 83 -12.83 13.05 -2.04
C SER A 83 -13.94 13.47 -1.08
N GLY A 84 -13.86 14.66 -0.53
CA GLY A 84 -14.93 15.27 0.26
C GLY A 84 -16.13 15.75 -0.56
N LYS A 85 -16.03 15.81 -1.89
CA LYS A 85 -17.14 16.15 -2.79
C LYS A 85 -17.75 14.85 -3.34
N LYS A 86 -19.09 14.79 -3.36
CA LYS A 86 -19.81 13.64 -3.89
C LYS A 86 -19.34 13.33 -5.32
N ASP A 87 -19.06 12.05 -5.59
CA ASP A 87 -18.70 11.50 -6.90
C ASP A 87 -17.44 12.10 -7.58
N ASN A 88 -16.60 12.83 -6.83
CA ASN A 88 -15.43 13.52 -7.40
C ASN A 88 -14.09 13.10 -6.79
N GLY A 89 -14.02 11.98 -6.10
CA GLY A 89 -12.78 11.55 -5.45
C GLY A 89 -12.77 10.09 -5.02
N CYS A 90 -11.82 9.73 -4.16
CA CYS A 90 -11.64 8.38 -3.65
C CYS A 90 -12.29 8.23 -2.28
N GLN A 91 -13.45 7.59 -2.20
CA GLN A 91 -14.16 7.34 -0.94
C GLN A 91 -13.39 6.38 -0.02
N GLN A 92 -12.63 5.44 -0.59
CA GLN A 92 -11.74 4.56 0.17
C GLN A 92 -10.70 5.37 0.96
N LEU A 93 -10.02 6.30 0.29
CA LEU A 93 -9.00 7.13 0.92
C LEU A 93 -9.60 8.12 1.92
N LEU A 94 -10.78 8.67 1.63
CA LEU A 94 -11.55 9.49 2.57
C LEU A 94 -11.91 8.70 3.83
N SER A 95 -12.38 7.46 3.69
CA SER A 95 -12.70 6.59 4.82
C SER A 95 -11.45 6.23 5.65
N CYS A 96 -10.29 6.09 5.01
CA CYS A 96 -9.03 5.93 5.74
C CYS A 96 -8.69 7.18 6.56
N TYR A 97 -8.89 8.36 6.01
CA TYR A 97 -8.63 9.60 6.73
C TYR A 97 -9.60 9.83 7.89
N THR A 98 -10.89 9.61 7.69
CA THR A 98 -11.91 9.82 8.75
C THR A 98 -11.82 8.79 9.86
N GLY A 99 -11.44 7.54 9.53
CA GLY A 99 -11.28 6.45 10.49
C GLY A 99 -9.84 6.23 10.99
N ARG A 100 -8.93 7.18 10.80
CA ARG A 100 -7.47 7.01 10.98
C ARG A 100 -7.02 6.40 12.30
N GLY A 101 -7.74 6.65 13.39
CA GLY A 101 -7.45 6.06 14.71
C GLY A 101 -7.86 4.58 14.85
N GLN A 102 -8.66 4.04 13.94
CA GLN A 102 -9.23 2.69 14.00
C GLN A 102 -8.98 1.86 12.74
N LEU A 103 -8.05 2.30 11.90
CA LEU A 103 -7.71 1.59 10.68
C LEU A 103 -7.07 0.24 10.99
N SER A 104 -7.44 -0.78 10.23
CA SER A 104 -6.66 -2.01 10.15
C SER A 104 -5.32 -1.73 9.47
N GLU A 105 -4.30 -2.49 9.83
CA GLU A 105 -2.95 -2.35 9.30
C GLU A 105 -2.88 -2.30 7.75
N PRO A 106 -3.58 -3.17 6.97
CA PRO A 106 -3.56 -3.09 5.52
C PRO A 106 -4.13 -1.78 4.98
N ARG A 107 -5.23 -1.29 5.54
CA ARG A 107 -5.86 -0.03 5.10
C ARG A 107 -5.03 1.20 5.43
N TRP A 108 -4.40 1.21 6.60
CA TRP A 108 -3.44 2.26 6.95
C TRP A 108 -2.26 2.27 5.97
N TRP A 109 -1.73 1.08 5.64
CA TRP A 109 -0.66 0.92 4.67
C TRP A 109 -1.05 1.41 3.27
N ASP A 110 -2.27 1.12 2.80
CA ASP A 110 -2.81 1.63 1.54
C ASP A 110 -2.80 3.17 1.50
N ALA A 111 -3.33 3.81 2.55
CA ALA A 111 -3.38 5.26 2.62
C ALA A 111 -1.98 5.90 2.67
N LEU A 112 -1.07 5.33 3.47
CA LEU A 112 0.33 5.77 3.54
C LEU A 112 1.05 5.62 2.21
N SER A 113 0.75 4.57 1.43
CA SER A 113 1.35 4.38 0.11
C SER A 113 1.05 5.53 -0.84
N ILE A 114 -0.15 6.10 -0.79
CA ILE A 114 -0.53 7.27 -1.59
C ILE A 114 0.16 8.53 -1.05
N ALA A 115 0.07 8.77 0.26
CA ALA A 115 0.62 9.96 0.89
C ALA A 115 2.14 10.09 0.68
N THR A 116 2.87 8.98 0.73
CA THR A 116 4.33 8.93 0.56
C THR A 116 4.78 9.47 -0.79
N PHE A 117 3.95 9.35 -1.83
CA PHE A 117 4.26 9.80 -3.20
C PHE A 117 3.57 11.13 -3.58
N CYS A 118 3.10 11.89 -2.60
CA CYS A 118 2.55 13.23 -2.82
C CYS A 118 3.56 14.32 -2.45
N ALA A 119 3.44 15.49 -3.07
CA ALA A 119 4.30 16.64 -2.84
C ALA A 119 4.23 17.15 -1.38
N ASP A 120 3.05 17.02 -0.75
CA ASP A 120 2.77 17.37 0.65
C ASP A 120 2.91 16.16 1.61
N ARG A 121 3.78 15.18 1.25
CA ARG A 121 4.05 13.92 1.92
C ARG A 121 4.20 14.05 3.43
N ASP A 122 5.10 14.90 3.90
CA ASP A 122 5.47 14.97 5.31
C ASP A 122 4.28 15.34 6.21
N LYS A 123 3.41 16.22 5.72
CA LYS A 123 2.15 16.54 6.40
C LYS A 123 1.15 15.40 6.30
N ALA A 124 1.02 14.78 5.13
CA ALA A 124 0.02 13.78 4.83
C ALA A 124 0.20 12.49 5.62
N ILE A 125 1.44 11.96 5.72
CA ILE A 125 1.72 10.72 6.43
C ILE A 125 1.42 10.83 7.92
N HIS A 126 1.76 11.95 8.55
CA HIS A 126 1.48 12.17 9.96
C HIS A 126 -0.01 12.41 10.22
N MET A 127 -0.68 13.16 9.36
CA MET A 127 -2.12 13.41 9.44
C MET A 127 -2.95 12.12 9.32
N LEU A 128 -2.54 11.20 8.43
CA LEU A 128 -3.19 9.89 8.28
C LEU A 128 -2.95 8.94 9.45
N SER A 129 -1.86 9.13 10.16
CA SER A 129 -1.45 8.26 11.26
C SER A 129 -1.87 8.79 12.62
N ASP A 130 -2.32 10.04 12.70
CA ASP A 130 -2.78 10.66 13.93
C ASP A 130 -3.93 9.88 14.56
N GLY A 131 -3.79 9.58 15.85
CA GLY A 131 -4.74 8.76 16.60
C GLY A 131 -4.60 7.24 16.42
N HIS A 132 -3.71 6.75 15.55
CA HIS A 132 -3.44 5.31 15.44
C HIS A 132 -2.66 4.82 16.68
N PRO A 133 -3.03 3.66 17.30
CA PRO A 133 -2.37 3.16 18.52
C PRO A 133 -0.85 3.04 18.40
N ASP A 134 -0.37 2.61 17.24
CA ASP A 134 1.06 2.42 16.97
C ASP A 134 1.74 3.67 16.41
N TYR A 135 1.07 4.83 16.47
CA TYR A 135 1.63 6.04 15.92
C TYR A 135 2.73 6.61 16.81
N THR A 136 3.91 6.66 16.26
CA THR A 136 4.96 7.63 16.62
C THR A 136 5.56 8.18 15.34
N ARG A 137 6.09 9.39 15.38
CA ARG A 137 6.73 10.01 14.21
C ARG A 137 7.79 9.09 13.61
N ALA A 138 8.67 8.54 14.46
CA ALA A 138 9.72 7.62 14.05
C ALA A 138 9.18 6.29 13.47
N ALA A 139 8.10 5.75 14.03
CA ALA A 139 7.48 4.52 13.54
C ALA A 139 6.90 4.71 12.13
N VAL A 140 6.21 5.81 11.86
CA VAL A 140 5.66 6.12 10.54
C VAL A 140 6.77 6.34 9.53
N GLU A 141 7.80 7.12 9.86
CA GLU A 141 8.95 7.34 8.99
C GLU A 141 9.67 6.03 8.63
N LYS A 142 9.84 5.13 9.60
CA LYS A 142 10.38 3.80 9.36
C LYS A 142 9.46 2.95 8.47
N LYS A 143 8.16 3.02 8.72
CA LYS A 143 7.15 2.26 7.99
C LYS A 143 7.15 2.63 6.50
N ILE A 144 7.11 3.91 6.16
CA ILE A 144 7.07 4.37 4.77
C ILE A 144 8.32 4.04 3.96
N GLN A 145 9.46 3.76 4.61
CA GLN A 145 10.68 3.28 3.91
C GLN A 145 10.44 1.94 3.16
N GLY A 146 9.44 1.17 3.58
CA GLY A 146 9.03 -0.07 2.90
C GLY A 146 8.12 0.13 1.70
N VAL A 147 7.58 1.33 1.49
CA VAL A 147 6.64 1.62 0.39
C VAL A 147 7.40 1.72 -0.93
N LYS A 148 7.02 0.89 -1.91
CA LYS A 148 7.70 0.81 -3.21
C LYS A 148 7.04 1.67 -4.29
N GLY A 149 5.80 2.08 -4.06
CA GLY A 149 4.98 2.85 -5.00
C GLY A 149 3.57 3.05 -4.46
N PRO A 150 2.78 3.95 -5.06
CA PRO A 150 1.40 4.15 -4.67
C PRO A 150 0.58 2.90 -4.98
N HIS A 151 -0.22 2.45 -4.02
CA HIS A 151 -1.09 1.30 -4.21
C HIS A 151 -2.16 1.58 -5.27
N SER A 152 -2.54 0.52 -5.97
CA SER A 152 -3.58 0.59 -7.00
C SER A 152 -4.98 0.59 -6.39
N CYS A 153 -5.98 1.04 -7.17
CA CYS A 153 -7.39 0.91 -6.80
C CYS A 153 -7.79 -0.55 -6.49
N LEU A 154 -7.16 -1.52 -7.16
CA LEU A 154 -7.40 -2.94 -6.90
C LEU A 154 -6.89 -3.37 -5.52
N GLU A 155 -5.75 -2.83 -5.06
CA GLU A 155 -5.23 -3.13 -3.73
C GLU A 155 -6.15 -2.55 -2.63
N PHE A 156 -6.65 -1.33 -2.82
CA PHE A 156 -7.66 -0.75 -1.92
C PHE A 156 -8.94 -1.59 -1.86
N GLU A 157 -9.43 -2.07 -3.00
CA GLU A 157 -10.63 -2.92 -3.06
C GLU A 157 -10.41 -4.27 -2.39
N LYS A 158 -9.23 -4.86 -2.52
CA LYS A 158 -8.83 -6.10 -1.85
C LYS A 158 -8.83 -5.96 -0.33
N ASN A 159 -8.32 -4.84 0.19
CA ASN A 159 -8.19 -4.59 1.62
C ASN A 159 -9.47 -4.04 2.27
N ASN A 160 -10.42 -3.54 1.46
CA ASN A 160 -11.74 -3.09 1.88
C ASN A 160 -12.77 -3.35 0.77
N PRO A 161 -13.22 -4.62 0.62
CA PRO A 161 -14.17 -5.00 -0.43
C PRO A 161 -15.46 -4.19 -0.38
N GLY A 162 -15.97 -3.83 -1.55
CA GLY A 162 -17.18 -3.00 -1.70
C GLY A 162 -16.96 -1.50 -1.52
N GLY A 163 -15.81 -1.08 -1.01
CA GLY A 163 -15.52 0.34 -0.78
C GLY A 163 -15.35 1.17 -2.06
N CYS A 164 -15.27 0.52 -3.23
CA CYS A 164 -15.27 1.16 -4.54
C CYS A 164 -16.61 1.02 -5.29
N GLU A 165 -17.68 0.57 -4.63
CA GLU A 165 -19.02 0.56 -5.22
C GLU A 165 -19.49 2.00 -5.50
N GLY A 166 -20.00 2.24 -6.70
CA GLY A 166 -20.42 3.57 -7.13
C GLY A 166 -19.30 4.58 -7.40
N CYS A 167 -18.02 4.16 -7.39
CA CYS A 167 -16.91 5.05 -7.68
C CYS A 167 -16.89 5.47 -9.15
N SER A 168 -16.99 6.79 -9.42
CA SER A 168 -16.96 7.37 -10.77
C SER A 168 -15.67 7.14 -11.54
N PHE A 169 -14.59 6.81 -10.82
CA PHE A 169 -13.25 6.57 -11.36
C PHE A 169 -12.90 5.09 -11.50
N ARG A 170 -13.82 4.18 -11.13
CA ARG A 170 -13.57 2.73 -11.21
C ARG A 170 -13.24 2.32 -12.65
N GLY A 171 -12.10 1.71 -12.86
CA GLY A 171 -11.60 1.32 -14.19
C GLY A 171 -11.02 2.45 -15.03
N LYS A 172 -11.17 3.73 -14.64
CA LYS A 172 -10.65 4.89 -15.38
C LYS A 172 -9.27 5.32 -14.86
N ILE A 173 -8.95 5.08 -13.60
CA ILE A 173 -7.65 5.36 -13.01
C ILE A 173 -7.05 4.10 -12.40
N LYS A 174 -5.72 4.00 -12.38
CA LYS A 174 -5.01 2.86 -11.78
C LYS A 174 -4.80 3.02 -10.27
N SER A 175 -4.70 4.25 -9.80
CA SER A 175 -4.42 4.57 -8.39
C SER A 175 -5.05 5.91 -8.01
N PRO A 176 -5.51 6.08 -6.75
CA PRO A 176 -6.06 7.33 -6.25
C PRO A 176 -5.09 8.52 -6.34
N ILE A 177 -3.78 8.29 -6.44
CA ILE A 177 -2.79 9.35 -6.56
C ILE A 177 -3.03 10.23 -7.79
N SER A 178 -3.62 9.70 -8.86
CA SER A 178 -3.96 10.45 -10.08
C SER A 178 -4.93 11.60 -9.82
N LEU A 179 -5.73 11.52 -8.75
CA LEU A 179 -6.69 12.56 -8.38
C LEU A 179 -6.03 13.81 -7.77
N GLY A 180 -4.77 13.71 -7.37
CA GLY A 180 -4.00 14.83 -6.80
C GLY A 180 -3.31 15.72 -7.82
N LYS A 181 -3.29 15.31 -9.10
CA LYS A 181 -2.67 16.06 -10.19
C LYS A 181 -3.47 17.30 -10.54
N GLU A 182 -2.80 18.34 -11.00
CA GLU A 182 -3.48 19.45 -11.65
C GLU A 182 -4.01 18.99 -13.00
N VAL A 183 -5.29 19.23 -13.25
CA VAL A 183 -5.86 19.09 -14.59
C VAL A 183 -5.44 20.35 -15.34
N THR A 184 -4.36 20.30 -16.08
CA THR A 184 -4.10 21.30 -17.09
C THR A 184 -5.14 21.10 -18.20
N ARG A 185 -5.87 22.16 -18.57
CA ARG A 185 -6.91 22.13 -19.64
C ARG A 185 -6.43 21.54 -20.98
N ALA A 186 -5.13 21.43 -21.18
CA ALA A 186 -4.51 20.80 -22.35
C ALA A 186 -4.73 19.28 -22.46
N SER A 187 -5.15 18.59 -21.39
CA SER A 187 -5.35 17.13 -21.41
C SER A 187 -6.81 16.71 -21.78
N GLU A 188 -7.71 17.65 -21.96
CA GLU A 188 -9.08 17.36 -22.41
C GLU A 188 -9.21 17.37 -23.96
N GLU A 189 -8.28 18.02 -24.66
CA GLU A 189 -8.31 18.11 -26.13
C GLU A 189 -7.64 16.91 -26.82
N ASP A 190 -6.76 16.18 -26.15
CA ASP A 190 -6.03 15.01 -26.72
C ASP A 190 -6.85 13.70 -26.71
N ASN A 191 -8.08 13.69 -26.20
CA ASN A 191 -8.96 12.51 -26.17
C ASN A 191 -10.11 12.53 -27.20
N ILE A 192 -10.08 13.45 -28.13
CA ILE A 192 -10.95 13.37 -29.31
C ILE A 192 -10.25 12.49 -30.32
N ILE A 193 -10.53 11.18 -30.25
CA ILE A 193 -10.25 10.28 -31.37
C ILE A 193 -11.20 10.72 -32.49
N ASP A 194 -10.66 11.41 -33.46
CA ASP A 194 -11.32 11.64 -34.73
C ASP A 194 -11.63 10.26 -35.37
N VAL A 195 -12.85 9.80 -35.16
CA VAL A 195 -13.42 8.73 -35.97
C VAL A 195 -13.72 9.36 -37.34
N ALA A 196 -12.77 9.19 -38.28
CA ALA A 196 -13.01 9.55 -39.65
C ALA A 196 -14.29 8.84 -40.14
N PRO A 197 -15.20 9.53 -40.83
CA PRO A 197 -16.37 8.89 -41.42
C PRO A 197 -15.91 7.87 -42.45
N GLU A 198 -16.39 6.64 -42.31
CA GLU A 198 -16.20 5.59 -43.30
C GLU A 198 -16.66 6.10 -44.68
N GLY A 199 -15.75 6.14 -45.62
CA GLY A 199 -16.00 6.58 -46.97
C GLY A 199 -17.02 5.67 -47.64
N GLU A 200 -18.06 6.29 -48.21
CA GLU A 200 -19.01 5.65 -49.14
C GLU A 200 -18.23 5.06 -50.31
N ASP A 201 -18.42 3.78 -50.57
CA ASP A 201 -17.87 3.05 -51.71
C ASP A 201 -18.62 3.48 -52.99
N PRO A 202 -17.96 4.10 -54.00
CA PRO A 202 -18.61 4.59 -55.21
C PRO A 202 -18.72 3.55 -56.31
N SER A 203 -18.90 2.26 -56.00
CA SER A 203 -18.99 1.21 -57.03
C SER A 203 -20.32 0.44 -57.00
N LEU A 204 -21.46 1.17 -57.13
CA LEU A 204 -22.75 0.60 -57.53
C LEU A 204 -23.53 1.60 -58.34
N VAL A 205 -23.16 1.72 -59.62
CA VAL A 205 -24.06 2.12 -60.73
C VAL A 205 -23.77 1.21 -61.92
#